data_2d4f210ad913af930434066151a56932
#
_entry.id   2d4f210ad913af930434066151a56932
#
_cell.length_a   1.000
_cell.length_b   1.000
_cell.length_c   1.000
_cell.angle_alpha   90.00
_cell.angle_beta   90.00
_cell.angle_gamma   90.00
#
_symmetry.space_group_name_H-M   'P 1'
#
loop_
_entity.id
_entity.type
_entity.pdbx_description
1 polymer ?
#
loop_
_entity_poly.entity_id
_entity_poly.type
_entity_poly.pdbx_seq_one_letter_code
_entity_poly.pdbx_strand_id
1 'polypeptide(L)'
;VCYAIYKRKINHAREQQRLTLTQNISHELKTPVASIRGALETILMHPDMTEEQRRQFIERAYQQSGRLANLVEDISTINKLDTQTDFYNRLQLDLYTVVENVVQDLSLRASQAGATITHNIPKHLIISGNYTLLYSIFHNIVDNAINYVEKAEINIQLTNQDPANLYFSISDNGQGVPTEALAHIFERFYRVDKGRSRKAGGTGLGLSIVKHAIIFHEGTIIALNRSEGGLEFQFSLKR
;
A
#
# COMPACT_ATOMS: atom_id res chain seq x y z
N VAL A 1 6.66 -17.91 37.39
CA VAL A 1 5.88 -16.67 37.55
C VAL A 1 6.24 -15.66 36.46
N CYS A 2 7.50 -15.27 36.22
CA CYS A 2 7.91 -14.29 35.21
C CYS A 2 7.48 -14.66 33.76
N TYR A 3 7.61 -15.91 33.34
CA TYR A 3 7.20 -16.38 32.01
C TYR A 3 5.69 -16.27 31.77
N ALA A 4 4.87 -16.58 32.79
CA ALA A 4 3.42 -16.48 32.70
C ALA A 4 2.96 -15.01 32.60
N ILE A 5 3.59 -14.11 33.34
CA ILE A 5 3.33 -12.65 33.27
C ILE A 5 3.74 -12.10 31.91
N TYR A 6 4.89 -12.49 31.39
CA TYR A 6 5.38 -12.10 30.06
C TYR A 6 4.43 -12.57 28.94
N LYS A 7 4.03 -13.84 28.97
CA LYS A 7 3.07 -14.43 28.01
C LYS A 7 1.70 -13.72 28.07
N ARG A 8 1.24 -13.39 29.29
CA ARG A 8 -0.02 -12.66 29.49
C ARG A 8 0.04 -11.23 28.93
N LYS A 9 1.15 -10.53 29.10
CA LYS A 9 1.37 -9.18 28.50
C LYS A 9 1.37 -9.24 26.97
N ILE A 10 2.04 -10.23 26.38
CA ILE A 10 2.06 -10.40 24.89
C ILE A 10 0.65 -10.70 24.37
N ASN A 11 -0.08 -11.61 25.03
CA ASN A 11 -1.44 -11.95 24.59
C ASN A 11 -2.37 -10.74 24.72
N HIS A 12 -2.27 -9.97 25.80
CA HIS A 12 -3.07 -8.76 25.99
C HIS A 12 -2.74 -7.69 24.94
N ALA A 13 -1.46 -7.48 24.62
CA ALA A 13 -1.05 -6.55 23.56
C ALA A 13 -1.58 -6.98 22.18
N ARG A 14 -1.53 -8.29 21.85
CA ARG A 14 -2.11 -8.85 20.62
C ARG A 14 -3.62 -8.65 20.55
N GLU A 15 -4.32 -8.87 21.65
CA GLU A 15 -5.77 -8.69 21.73
C GLU A 15 -6.18 -7.24 21.54
N GLN A 16 -5.48 -6.30 22.16
CA GLN A 16 -5.66 -4.87 21.95
C GLN A 16 -5.41 -4.46 20.50
N GLN A 17 -4.35 -4.96 19.87
CA GLN A 17 -4.07 -4.71 18.47
C GLN A 17 -5.20 -5.22 17.55
N ARG A 18 -5.75 -6.42 17.82
CA ARG A 18 -6.88 -6.98 17.05
C ARG A 18 -8.14 -6.15 17.21
N LEU A 19 -8.45 -5.69 18.43
CA LEU A 19 -9.62 -4.83 18.69
C LEU A 19 -9.49 -3.49 17.95
N THR A 20 -8.33 -2.84 18.03
CA THR A 20 -8.04 -1.58 17.32
C THR A 20 -8.14 -1.78 15.81
N LEU A 21 -7.60 -2.89 15.28
CA LEU A 21 -7.70 -3.25 13.86
C LEU A 21 -9.17 -3.37 13.44
N THR A 22 -9.99 -4.12 14.19
CA THR A 22 -11.42 -4.31 13.88
C THR A 22 -12.20 -2.99 13.90
N GLN A 23 -11.92 -2.12 14.87
CA GLN A 23 -12.53 -0.80 14.96
C GLN A 23 -12.16 0.07 13.76
N ASN A 24 -10.87 0.12 13.40
CA ASN A 24 -10.39 0.89 12.26
C ASN A 24 -10.98 0.36 10.94
N ILE A 25 -11.04 -0.96 10.74
CA ILE A 25 -11.70 -1.59 9.59
C ILE A 25 -13.15 -1.14 9.50
N SER A 26 -13.90 -1.22 10.60
CA SER A 26 -15.31 -0.84 10.64
C SER A 26 -15.51 0.64 10.26
N HIS A 27 -14.64 1.52 10.74
CA HIS A 27 -14.68 2.94 10.39
C HIS A 27 -14.36 3.21 8.92
N GLU A 28 -13.31 2.59 8.39
CA GLU A 28 -12.89 2.78 7.00
C GLU A 28 -13.86 2.15 5.99
N LEU A 29 -14.61 1.10 6.37
CA LEU A 29 -15.70 0.53 5.56
C LEU A 29 -16.96 1.40 5.58
N LYS A 30 -17.35 1.98 6.73
CA LYS A 30 -18.56 2.79 6.86
C LYS A 30 -18.52 4.03 5.97
N THR A 31 -17.38 4.67 5.80
CA THR A 31 -17.26 5.92 5.04
C THR A 31 -17.61 5.76 3.56
N PRO A 32 -17.00 4.85 2.77
CA PRO A 32 -17.36 4.64 1.38
C PRO A 32 -18.80 4.14 1.22
N VAL A 33 -19.26 3.23 2.09
CA VAL A 33 -20.64 2.73 2.06
C VAL A 33 -21.66 3.87 2.26
N ALA A 34 -21.43 4.76 3.23
CA ALA A 34 -22.29 5.92 3.45
C ALA A 34 -22.28 6.88 2.26
N SER A 35 -21.10 7.09 1.63
CA SER A 35 -20.96 7.95 0.44
C SER A 35 -21.70 7.38 -0.77
N ILE A 36 -21.57 6.07 -1.03
CA ILE A 36 -22.28 5.37 -2.11
C ILE A 36 -23.79 5.51 -1.88
N ARG A 37 -24.25 5.16 -0.67
CA ARG A 37 -25.68 5.24 -0.32
C ARG A 37 -26.21 6.65 -0.47
N GLY A 38 -25.52 7.67 0.05
CA GLY A 38 -25.95 9.06 -0.08
C GLY A 38 -26.02 9.55 -1.52
N ALA A 39 -25.08 9.14 -2.38
CA ALA A 39 -25.13 9.47 -3.81
C ALA A 39 -26.35 8.85 -4.50
N LEU A 40 -26.65 7.59 -4.21
CA LEU A 40 -27.81 6.88 -4.78
C LEU A 40 -29.14 7.43 -4.22
N GLU A 41 -29.24 7.70 -2.92
CA GLU A 41 -30.41 8.33 -2.30
C GLU A 41 -30.69 9.70 -2.92
N THR A 42 -29.64 10.51 -3.18
CA THR A 42 -29.78 11.82 -3.81
C THR A 42 -30.36 11.69 -5.23
N ILE A 43 -29.88 10.74 -6.03
CA ILE A 43 -30.40 10.47 -7.38
C ILE A 43 -31.90 10.05 -7.32
N LEU A 44 -32.25 9.20 -6.36
CA LEU A 44 -33.62 8.71 -6.20
C LEU A 44 -34.63 9.81 -5.75
N MET A 45 -34.16 10.72 -4.88
CA MET A 45 -35.01 11.80 -4.32
C MET A 45 -35.16 12.98 -5.27
N HIS A 46 -34.31 13.12 -6.29
CA HIS A 46 -34.32 14.25 -7.23
C HIS A 46 -34.46 13.76 -8.68
N PRO A 47 -35.68 13.30 -9.09
CA PRO A 47 -35.90 12.81 -10.45
C PRO A 47 -35.77 13.91 -11.52
N ASP A 48 -35.89 15.18 -11.13
CA ASP A 48 -35.72 16.38 -11.94
C ASP A 48 -34.25 16.83 -12.11
N MET A 49 -33.31 16.09 -11.51
CA MET A 49 -31.89 16.34 -11.63
C MET A 49 -31.42 16.26 -13.09
N THR A 50 -30.51 17.19 -13.49
CA THR A 50 -29.92 17.16 -14.84
C THR A 50 -29.08 15.91 -15.04
N GLU A 51 -28.96 15.45 -16.29
CA GLU A 51 -28.15 14.26 -16.62
C GLU A 51 -26.68 14.44 -16.18
N GLU A 52 -26.12 15.64 -16.30
CA GLU A 52 -24.77 15.96 -15.84
C GLU A 52 -24.63 15.80 -14.31
N GLN A 53 -25.56 16.29 -13.53
CA GLN A 53 -25.58 16.13 -12.08
C GLN A 53 -25.72 14.66 -11.70
N ARG A 54 -26.61 13.92 -12.38
CA ARG A 54 -26.80 12.47 -12.18
C ARG A 54 -25.51 11.71 -12.42
N ARG A 55 -24.84 12.00 -13.53
CA ARG A 55 -23.56 11.40 -13.89
C ARG A 55 -22.49 11.64 -12.83
N GLN A 56 -22.38 12.85 -12.29
CA GLN A 56 -21.43 13.16 -11.22
C GLN A 56 -21.66 12.34 -9.94
N PHE A 57 -22.93 12.10 -9.56
CA PHE A 57 -23.25 11.24 -8.41
C PHE A 57 -22.92 9.77 -8.69
N ILE A 58 -23.21 9.27 -9.90
CA ILE A 58 -22.85 7.91 -10.31
C ILE A 58 -21.33 7.71 -10.30
N GLU A 59 -20.58 8.64 -10.87
CA GLU A 59 -19.10 8.59 -10.89
C GLU A 59 -18.53 8.59 -9.47
N ARG A 60 -19.09 9.41 -8.58
CA ARG A 60 -18.68 9.44 -7.16
C ARG A 60 -18.98 8.10 -6.48
N ALA A 61 -20.15 7.51 -6.70
CA ALA A 61 -20.51 6.21 -6.15
C ALA A 61 -19.58 5.09 -6.69
N TYR A 62 -19.27 5.12 -7.99
CA TYR A 62 -18.36 4.19 -8.64
C TYR A 62 -16.94 4.26 -8.06
N GLN A 63 -16.38 5.48 -7.89
CA GLN A 63 -15.07 5.67 -7.27
C GLN A 63 -15.03 5.13 -5.83
N GLN A 64 -16.08 5.35 -5.04
CA GLN A 64 -16.15 4.84 -3.67
C GLN A 64 -16.31 3.32 -3.63
N SER A 65 -16.98 2.71 -4.61
CA SER A 65 -17.07 1.26 -4.75
C SER A 65 -15.71 0.62 -5.04
N GLY A 66 -14.93 1.21 -5.95
CA GLY A 66 -13.54 0.78 -6.22
C GLY A 66 -12.65 0.86 -4.97
N ARG A 67 -12.75 1.97 -4.23
CA ARG A 67 -12.03 2.12 -2.96
C ARG A 67 -12.43 1.06 -1.93
N LEU A 68 -13.70 0.72 -1.84
CA LEU A 68 -14.21 -0.33 -0.95
C LEU A 68 -13.64 -1.70 -1.33
N ALA A 69 -13.61 -2.03 -2.62
CA ALA A 69 -13.02 -3.27 -3.13
C ALA A 69 -11.54 -3.40 -2.75
N ASN A 70 -10.75 -2.35 -2.99
CA ASN A 70 -9.33 -2.32 -2.61
C ASN A 70 -9.13 -2.50 -1.09
N LEU A 71 -9.97 -1.85 -0.27
CA LEU A 71 -9.89 -2.00 1.19
C LEU A 71 -10.18 -3.44 1.64
N VAL A 72 -11.16 -4.11 1.04
CA VAL A 72 -11.49 -5.52 1.33
C VAL A 72 -10.32 -6.44 0.95
N GLU A 73 -9.67 -6.19 -0.20
CA GLU A 73 -8.51 -6.95 -0.65
C GLU A 73 -7.31 -6.75 0.27
N ASP A 74 -7.02 -5.51 0.68
CA ASP A 74 -5.98 -5.18 1.65
C ASP A 74 -6.20 -5.90 2.98
N ILE A 75 -7.42 -5.89 3.51
CA ILE A 75 -7.79 -6.58 4.75
C ILE A 75 -7.59 -8.10 4.60
N SER A 76 -8.02 -8.68 3.46
CA SER A 76 -7.82 -10.10 3.16
C SER A 76 -6.33 -10.47 3.16
N THR A 77 -5.51 -9.66 2.51
CA THR A 77 -4.05 -9.84 2.43
C THR A 77 -3.41 -9.80 3.83
N ILE A 78 -3.77 -8.80 4.65
CA ILE A 78 -3.27 -8.68 6.03
C ILE A 78 -3.68 -9.88 6.87
N ASN A 79 -4.94 -10.30 6.80
CA ASN A 79 -5.42 -11.46 7.55
C ASN A 79 -4.68 -12.75 7.19
N LYS A 80 -4.41 -12.97 5.89
CA LYS A 80 -3.63 -14.13 5.43
C LYS A 80 -2.19 -14.07 5.93
N LEU A 81 -1.55 -12.90 5.90
CA LEU A 81 -0.19 -12.69 6.41
C LEU A 81 -0.08 -12.89 7.92
N ASP A 82 -1.12 -12.52 8.68
CA ASP A 82 -1.13 -12.65 10.15
C ASP A 82 -1.41 -14.10 10.63
N THR A 83 -2.19 -14.87 9.87
CA THR A 83 -2.73 -16.15 10.34
C THR A 83 -2.15 -17.39 9.67
N GLN A 84 -1.64 -17.25 8.46
CA GLN A 84 -1.29 -18.39 7.61
C GLN A 84 -0.04 -18.10 6.78
N THR A 85 1.14 -18.09 7.40
CA THR A 85 2.42 -17.99 6.66
C THR A 85 2.57 -19.11 5.63
N ASP A 86 1.96 -20.28 5.86
CA ASP A 86 1.99 -21.44 4.95
C ASP A 86 1.05 -21.29 3.73
N PHE A 87 0.18 -20.26 3.72
CA PHE A 87 -0.74 -20.03 2.59
C PHE A 87 -0.03 -19.48 1.34
N TYR A 88 1.10 -18.84 1.52
CA TYR A 88 1.86 -18.26 0.42
C TYR A 88 3.03 -19.17 0.01
N ASN A 89 2.83 -19.96 -1.04
CA ASN A 89 3.91 -20.76 -1.61
C ASN A 89 4.99 -19.84 -2.21
N ARG A 90 6.25 -20.16 -1.95
CA ARG A 90 7.40 -19.53 -2.61
C ARG A 90 7.71 -20.29 -3.89
N LEU A 91 7.89 -19.56 -4.99
CA LEU A 91 8.28 -20.07 -6.30
C LEU A 91 9.52 -19.30 -6.79
N GLN A 92 10.24 -19.88 -7.73
CA GLN A 92 11.30 -19.17 -8.45
C GLN A 92 10.65 -18.19 -9.42
N LEU A 93 10.86 -16.90 -9.23
CA LEU A 93 10.24 -15.83 -9.98
C LEU A 93 11.30 -14.90 -10.56
N ASP A 94 11.09 -14.44 -11.79
CA ASP A 94 11.89 -13.36 -12.36
C ASP A 94 11.34 -12.01 -11.87
N LEU A 95 12.12 -11.35 -11.00
CA LEU A 95 11.72 -10.08 -10.39
C LEU A 95 11.62 -8.95 -11.42
N TYR A 96 12.40 -9.03 -12.51
CA TYR A 96 12.23 -8.11 -13.64
C TYR A 96 10.79 -8.13 -14.17
N THR A 97 10.24 -9.33 -14.40
CA THR A 97 8.87 -9.49 -14.88
C THR A 97 7.85 -8.95 -13.85
N VAL A 98 8.08 -9.14 -12.56
CA VAL A 98 7.18 -8.59 -11.52
C VAL A 98 7.16 -7.06 -11.57
N VAL A 99 8.33 -6.41 -11.67
CA VAL A 99 8.43 -4.95 -11.72
C VAL A 99 7.85 -4.39 -13.01
N GLU A 100 8.12 -5.02 -14.16
CA GLU A 100 7.53 -4.62 -15.45
C GLU A 100 6.00 -4.67 -15.43
N ASN A 101 5.41 -5.71 -14.83
CA ASN A 101 3.95 -5.81 -14.69
C ASN A 101 3.40 -4.66 -13.82
N VAL A 102 4.07 -4.30 -12.73
CA VAL A 102 3.68 -3.14 -11.90
C VAL A 102 3.75 -1.84 -12.70
N VAL A 103 4.83 -1.62 -13.44
CA VAL A 103 5.01 -0.41 -14.28
C VAL A 103 3.93 -0.34 -15.36
N GLN A 104 3.63 -1.46 -16.01
CA GLN A 104 2.59 -1.54 -17.04
C GLN A 104 1.19 -1.25 -16.46
N ASP A 105 0.84 -1.86 -15.33
CA ASP A 105 -0.47 -1.70 -14.70
C ASP A 105 -0.69 -0.26 -14.19
N LEU A 106 0.36 0.40 -13.72
CA LEU A 106 0.29 1.79 -13.26
C LEU A 106 0.53 2.84 -14.36
N SER A 107 0.89 2.45 -15.57
CA SER A 107 1.29 3.35 -16.66
C SER A 107 0.22 4.40 -17.01
N LEU A 108 -1.05 4.00 -17.13
CA LEU A 108 -2.14 4.91 -17.45
C LEU A 108 -2.36 5.93 -16.33
N ARG A 109 -2.34 5.50 -15.06
CA ARG A 109 -2.49 6.39 -13.90
C ARG A 109 -1.32 7.33 -13.76
N ALA A 110 -0.09 6.84 -13.96
CA ALA A 110 1.11 7.64 -13.97
C ALA A 110 1.03 8.73 -15.05
N SER A 111 0.67 8.36 -16.29
CA SER A 111 0.49 9.30 -17.38
C SER A 111 -0.55 10.40 -17.08
N GLN A 112 -1.71 10.02 -16.52
CA GLN A 112 -2.77 10.96 -16.12
C GLN A 112 -2.33 11.93 -15.00
N ALA A 113 -1.47 11.45 -14.09
CA ALA A 113 -0.88 12.26 -13.02
C ALA A 113 0.37 13.04 -13.44
N GLY A 114 0.84 12.88 -14.69
CA GLY A 114 2.10 13.43 -15.17
C GLY A 114 3.33 12.84 -14.49
N ALA A 115 3.21 11.64 -13.93
CA ALA A 115 4.29 10.93 -13.24
C ALA A 115 5.11 10.08 -14.22
N THR A 116 6.39 9.88 -13.90
CA THR A 116 7.30 8.99 -14.62
C THR A 116 7.80 7.88 -13.70
N ILE A 117 7.91 6.66 -14.22
CA ILE A 117 8.42 5.50 -13.50
C ILE A 117 9.61 4.96 -14.27
N THR A 118 10.75 4.84 -13.59
CA THR A 118 11.98 4.27 -14.15
C THR A 118 12.51 3.16 -13.26
N HIS A 119 13.22 2.16 -13.85
CA HIS A 119 13.89 1.13 -13.06
C HIS A 119 15.17 0.63 -13.73
N ASN A 120 16.08 0.07 -12.92
CA ASN A 120 17.33 -0.56 -13.36
C ASN A 120 17.37 -2.06 -13.05
N ILE A 121 16.22 -2.69 -12.79
CA ILE A 121 16.18 -4.12 -12.44
C ILE A 121 16.70 -4.95 -13.62
N PRO A 122 17.70 -5.81 -13.40
CA PRO A 122 18.25 -6.63 -14.49
C PRO A 122 17.27 -7.74 -14.91
N LYS A 123 17.24 -8.06 -16.20
CA LYS A 123 16.50 -9.22 -16.70
C LYS A 123 17.04 -10.51 -16.09
N HIS A 124 16.14 -11.46 -15.85
CA HIS A 124 16.47 -12.77 -15.25
C HIS A 124 17.02 -12.68 -13.82
N LEU A 125 16.56 -11.67 -13.05
CA LEU A 125 16.84 -11.58 -11.61
C LEU A 125 15.91 -12.55 -10.86
N ILE A 126 16.38 -13.78 -10.63
CA ILE A 126 15.59 -14.82 -10.00
C ILE A 126 15.60 -14.68 -8.48
N ILE A 127 14.41 -14.78 -7.88
CA ILE A 127 14.19 -14.77 -6.43
C ILE A 127 13.22 -15.88 -6.03
N SER A 128 13.44 -16.49 -4.86
CA SER A 128 12.46 -17.40 -4.25
C SER A 128 11.40 -16.60 -3.49
N GLY A 129 10.19 -16.51 -4.01
CA GLY A 129 9.17 -15.63 -3.43
C GLY A 129 7.74 -15.97 -3.84
N ASN A 130 6.81 -15.19 -3.33
CA ASN A 130 5.42 -15.21 -3.74
C ASN A 130 5.10 -14.03 -4.65
N TYR A 131 4.56 -14.30 -5.84
CA TYR A 131 4.27 -13.27 -6.85
C TYR A 131 3.38 -12.13 -6.30
N THR A 132 2.27 -12.48 -5.66
CA THR A 132 1.30 -11.48 -5.16
C THR A 132 1.95 -10.54 -4.14
N LEU A 133 2.76 -11.09 -3.23
CA LEU A 133 3.43 -10.28 -2.21
C LEU A 133 4.56 -9.43 -2.81
N LEU A 134 5.36 -9.99 -3.72
CA LEU A 134 6.40 -9.22 -4.44
C LEU A 134 5.77 -8.09 -5.27
N TYR A 135 4.72 -8.40 -6.02
CA TYR A 135 3.95 -7.40 -6.76
C TYR A 135 3.43 -6.29 -5.82
N SER A 136 2.83 -6.67 -4.67
CA SER A 136 2.30 -5.71 -3.70
C SER A 136 3.36 -4.77 -3.13
N ILE A 137 4.62 -5.22 -2.97
CA ILE A 137 5.73 -4.36 -2.49
C ILE A 137 5.92 -3.20 -3.45
N PHE A 138 6.18 -3.49 -4.73
CA PHE A 138 6.47 -2.46 -5.72
C PHE A 138 5.23 -1.63 -6.03
N HIS A 139 4.07 -2.27 -6.22
CA HIS A 139 2.81 -1.58 -6.53
C HIS A 139 2.44 -0.56 -5.46
N ASN A 140 2.42 -0.94 -4.19
CA ASN A 140 1.99 -0.02 -3.12
C ASN A 140 2.92 1.17 -2.92
N ILE A 141 4.24 0.99 -3.09
CA ILE A 141 5.19 2.10 -2.97
C ILE A 141 5.05 3.06 -4.16
N VAL A 142 4.99 2.52 -5.39
CA VAL A 142 4.85 3.33 -6.61
C VAL A 142 3.49 4.03 -6.65
N ASP A 143 2.40 3.34 -6.30
CA ASP A 143 1.05 3.90 -6.24
C ASP A 143 0.95 5.04 -5.20
N ASN A 144 1.62 4.89 -4.05
CA ASN A 144 1.73 5.98 -3.09
C ASN A 144 2.40 7.22 -3.70
N ALA A 145 3.52 7.06 -4.38
CA ALA A 145 4.20 8.19 -5.02
C ALA A 145 3.30 8.88 -6.06
N ILE A 146 2.62 8.13 -6.92
CA ILE A 146 1.66 8.68 -7.91
C ILE A 146 0.54 9.47 -7.21
N ASN A 147 0.04 8.98 -6.07
CA ASN A 147 -1.10 9.59 -5.38
C ASN A 147 -0.74 10.83 -4.55
N TYR A 148 0.47 10.92 -4.04
CA TYR A 148 0.86 11.96 -3.07
C TYR A 148 1.83 12.99 -3.62
N VAL A 149 2.53 12.70 -4.71
CA VAL A 149 3.51 13.59 -5.33
C VAL A 149 2.99 14.10 -6.67
N GLU A 150 2.95 15.40 -6.81
CA GLU A 150 2.58 16.04 -8.09
C GLU A 150 3.72 15.86 -9.10
N LYS A 151 3.41 15.32 -10.30
CA LYS A 151 4.39 14.99 -11.35
C LYS A 151 5.54 14.14 -10.79
N ALA A 152 5.19 13.05 -10.11
CA ALA A 152 6.17 12.20 -9.46
C ALA A 152 7.22 11.64 -10.43
N GLU A 153 8.48 11.76 -10.06
CA GLU A 153 9.60 11.05 -10.70
C GLU A 153 9.97 9.88 -9.78
N ILE A 154 9.57 8.67 -10.19
CA ILE A 154 9.69 7.46 -9.38
C ILE A 154 10.82 6.60 -9.93
N ASN A 155 11.78 6.27 -9.09
CA ASN A 155 12.93 5.48 -9.49
C ASN A 155 13.03 4.20 -8.64
N ILE A 156 13.00 3.02 -9.29
CA ILE A 156 13.13 1.71 -8.67
C ILE A 156 14.54 1.18 -8.98
N GLN A 157 15.34 0.94 -7.96
CA GLN A 157 16.73 0.52 -8.13
C GLN A 157 17.05 -0.77 -7.39
N LEU A 158 17.76 -1.68 -8.07
CA LEU A 158 18.59 -2.67 -7.41
C LEU A 158 19.90 -1.98 -7.05
N THR A 159 20.11 -1.67 -5.77
CA THR A 159 21.29 -0.90 -5.30
C THR A 159 22.50 -1.78 -5.02
N ASN A 160 22.25 -3.01 -4.57
CA ASN A 160 23.29 -3.99 -4.26
C ASN A 160 22.72 -5.41 -4.29
N GLN A 161 23.60 -6.40 -4.41
CA GLN A 161 23.25 -7.82 -4.23
C GLN A 161 24.44 -8.58 -3.65
N ASP A 162 24.13 -9.54 -2.82
CA ASP A 162 25.07 -10.53 -2.32
C ASP A 162 24.51 -11.96 -2.54
N PRO A 163 25.22 -13.04 -2.20
CA PRO A 163 24.71 -14.39 -2.41
C PRO A 163 23.41 -14.72 -1.69
N ALA A 164 23.08 -14.01 -0.61
CA ALA A 164 21.91 -14.27 0.23
C ALA A 164 20.79 -13.26 0.02
N ASN A 165 21.09 -12.01 -0.37
CA ASN A 165 20.13 -10.92 -0.37
C ASN A 165 20.23 -10.03 -1.61
N LEU A 166 19.10 -9.46 -1.97
CA LEU A 166 18.94 -8.37 -2.93
C LEU A 166 18.54 -7.10 -2.19
N TYR A 167 19.17 -5.97 -2.52
CA TYR A 167 18.93 -4.68 -1.86
C TYR A 167 18.33 -3.69 -2.86
N PHE A 168 17.25 -3.04 -2.46
CA PHE A 168 16.48 -2.15 -3.33
C PHE A 168 16.33 -0.77 -2.70
N SER A 169 16.19 0.23 -3.57
CA SER A 169 15.71 1.55 -3.25
C SER A 169 14.57 1.91 -4.20
N ILE A 170 13.47 2.43 -3.66
CA ILE A 170 12.41 3.09 -4.42
C ILE A 170 12.26 4.50 -3.89
N SER A 171 12.45 5.49 -4.75
CA SER A 171 12.42 6.89 -4.36
C SER A 171 11.51 7.72 -5.26
N ASP A 172 10.98 8.81 -4.70
CA ASP A 172 10.25 9.86 -5.40
C ASP A 172 10.93 11.23 -5.22
N ASN A 173 10.45 12.23 -5.94
CA ASN A 173 10.90 13.63 -5.90
C ASN A 173 9.93 14.55 -5.13
N GLY A 174 9.09 14.02 -4.26
CA GLY A 174 8.12 14.79 -3.47
C GLY A 174 8.75 15.62 -2.36
N GLN A 175 7.93 16.08 -1.43
CA GLN A 175 8.39 16.86 -0.28
C GLN A 175 8.82 15.98 0.91
N GLY A 176 8.72 14.64 0.78
CA GLY A 176 8.92 13.72 1.89
C GLY A 176 7.79 13.76 2.92
N VAL A 177 8.07 13.29 4.13
CA VAL A 177 7.12 13.26 5.26
C VAL A 177 7.78 13.88 6.51
N PRO A 178 7.00 14.36 7.51
CA PRO A 178 7.56 14.77 8.80
C PRO A 178 8.45 13.68 9.41
N THR A 179 9.59 14.06 9.98
CA THR A 179 10.58 13.08 10.49
C THR A 179 9.98 12.14 11.53
N GLU A 180 9.09 12.65 12.38
CA GLU A 180 8.36 11.85 13.37
C GLU A 180 7.41 10.83 12.73
N ALA A 181 6.92 11.09 11.52
CA ALA A 181 6.06 10.18 10.80
C ALA A 181 6.80 8.96 10.22
N LEU A 182 8.10 9.07 9.93
CA LEU A 182 8.91 7.99 9.33
C LEU A 182 8.85 6.69 10.14
N ALA A 183 8.82 6.77 11.47
CA ALA A 183 8.71 5.60 12.34
C ALA A 183 7.33 4.91 12.25
N HIS A 184 6.30 5.62 11.84
CA HIS A 184 4.90 5.20 11.91
C HIS A 184 4.28 4.87 10.56
N ILE A 185 4.88 5.27 9.43
CA ILE A 185 4.27 5.11 8.09
C ILE A 185 3.96 3.66 7.70
N PHE A 186 4.59 2.68 8.36
CA PHE A 186 4.32 1.25 8.18
C PHE A 186 3.26 0.70 9.14
N GLU A 187 2.70 1.54 10.04
CA GLU A 187 1.62 1.13 10.92
C GLU A 187 0.30 1.07 10.14
N ARG A 188 -0.57 0.12 10.50
CA ARG A 188 -1.87 -0.07 9.85
C ARG A 188 -2.76 1.15 10.09
N PHE A 189 -3.39 1.67 9.03
CA PHE A 189 -4.26 2.84 9.02
C PHE A 189 -3.56 4.16 9.38
N TYR A 190 -2.24 4.16 9.53
CA TYR A 190 -1.51 5.40 9.76
C TYR A 190 -1.52 6.28 8.50
N ARG A 191 -1.68 7.58 8.71
CA ARG A 191 -1.70 8.60 7.65
C ARG A 191 -1.12 9.90 8.21
N VAL A 192 -0.19 10.49 7.48
CA VAL A 192 0.42 11.78 7.82
C VAL A 192 -0.63 12.91 7.79
N ASP A 193 -1.48 12.92 6.77
CA ASP A 193 -2.59 13.87 6.60
C ASP A 193 -3.89 13.12 6.28
N LYS A 194 -4.82 13.12 7.25
CA LYS A 194 -6.12 12.44 7.11
C LYS A 194 -7.03 13.07 6.04
N GLY A 195 -6.88 14.37 5.78
CA GLY A 195 -7.71 15.10 4.81
C GLY A 195 -7.28 14.83 3.37
N ARG A 196 -6.00 15.00 3.07
CA ARG A 196 -5.41 14.81 1.74
C ARG A 196 -5.45 13.33 1.32
N SER A 197 -5.14 12.43 2.24
CA SER A 197 -5.15 10.99 2.00
C SER A 197 -6.54 10.42 1.71
N ARG A 198 -7.61 11.01 2.26
CA ARG A 198 -8.99 10.62 1.91
C ARG A 198 -9.36 10.99 0.48
N LYS A 199 -8.93 12.15 0.01
CA LYS A 199 -9.15 12.58 -1.40
C LYS A 199 -8.36 11.70 -2.38
N ALA A 200 -7.14 11.31 -2.02
CA ALA A 200 -6.30 10.42 -2.82
C ALA A 200 -6.73 8.94 -2.79
N GLY A 201 -7.77 8.58 -2.01
CA GLY A 201 -8.31 7.21 -1.99
C GLY A 201 -7.51 6.18 -1.18
N GLY A 202 -6.43 6.56 -0.52
CA GLY A 202 -5.58 5.65 0.22
C GLY A 202 -6.30 4.95 1.39
N THR A 203 -6.03 3.66 1.60
CA THR A 203 -6.59 2.84 2.70
C THR A 203 -5.83 3.01 4.01
N GLY A 204 -4.54 3.41 3.93
CA GLY A 204 -3.59 3.41 5.04
C GLY A 204 -3.10 2.00 5.40
N LEU A 205 -3.35 1.01 4.54
CA LEU A 205 -2.90 -0.36 4.71
C LEU A 205 -1.73 -0.73 3.79
N GLY A 206 -1.58 -0.06 2.65
CA GLY A 206 -0.59 -0.41 1.62
C GLY A 206 0.83 -0.55 2.14
N LEU A 207 1.36 0.44 2.87
CA LEU A 207 2.72 0.37 3.43
C LEU A 207 2.86 -0.68 4.54
N SER A 208 1.81 -0.97 5.28
CA SER A 208 1.83 -2.09 6.24
C SER A 208 1.87 -3.44 5.53
N ILE A 209 1.19 -3.59 4.39
CA ILE A 209 1.29 -4.78 3.52
C ILE A 209 2.71 -4.91 2.99
N VAL A 210 3.31 -3.82 2.49
CA VAL A 210 4.72 -3.80 2.06
C VAL A 210 5.64 -4.35 3.14
N LYS A 211 5.56 -3.82 4.37
CA LYS A 211 6.38 -4.29 5.49
C LYS A 211 6.21 -5.79 5.76
N HIS A 212 4.97 -6.28 5.82
CA HIS A 212 4.70 -7.70 6.07
C HIS A 212 5.16 -8.59 4.91
N ALA A 213 4.99 -8.15 3.66
CA ALA A 213 5.47 -8.86 2.48
C ALA A 213 7.00 -8.97 2.46
N ILE A 214 7.71 -7.91 2.84
CA ILE A 214 9.18 -7.91 2.97
C ILE A 214 9.63 -8.84 4.10
N ILE A 215 8.97 -8.81 5.26
CA ILE A 215 9.24 -9.73 6.37
C ILE A 215 9.00 -11.19 5.96
N PHE A 216 7.93 -11.47 5.21
CA PHE A 216 7.69 -12.81 4.64
C PHE A 216 8.86 -13.28 3.78
N HIS A 217 9.49 -12.38 3.01
CA HIS A 217 10.70 -12.67 2.22
C HIS A 217 12.00 -12.54 3.02
N GLU A 218 11.93 -12.58 4.34
CA GLU A 218 13.07 -12.54 5.28
C GLU A 218 13.94 -11.27 5.10
N GLY A 219 13.33 -10.19 4.65
CA GLY A 219 13.96 -8.90 4.42
C GLY A 219 13.69 -7.88 5.51
N THR A 220 14.24 -6.70 5.30
CA THR A 220 14.07 -5.51 6.15
C THR A 220 13.69 -4.31 5.31
N ILE A 221 12.99 -3.33 5.88
CA ILE A 221 12.64 -2.07 5.21
C ILE A 221 12.79 -0.89 6.16
N ILE A 222 13.28 0.21 5.61
CA ILE A 222 13.30 1.54 6.24
C ILE A 222 12.79 2.59 5.24
N ALA A 223 12.34 3.72 5.75
CA ALA A 223 11.99 4.88 4.95
C ALA A 223 12.80 6.09 5.41
N LEU A 224 13.23 6.90 4.48
CA LEU A 224 14.09 8.05 4.69
C LEU A 224 13.60 9.24 3.85
N ASN A 225 13.66 10.45 4.41
CA ASN A 225 13.57 11.65 3.59
C ASN A 225 14.89 11.87 2.87
N ARG A 226 14.85 12.16 1.57
CA ARG A 226 16.03 12.46 0.77
C ARG A 226 16.48 13.91 1.01
N SER A 227 17.78 14.16 0.97
CA SER A 227 18.36 15.50 1.11
C SER A 227 17.93 16.47 -0.01
N GLU A 228 17.66 15.93 -1.20
CA GLU A 228 17.24 16.67 -2.39
C GLU A 228 15.72 16.80 -2.48
N GLY A 229 14.99 16.37 -1.48
CA GLY A 229 13.53 16.23 -1.47
C GLY A 229 13.07 14.86 -1.92
N GLY A 230 11.89 14.45 -1.43
CA GLY A 230 11.27 13.16 -1.69
C GLY A 230 11.41 12.15 -0.56
N LEU A 231 10.72 11.03 -0.73
CA LEU A 231 10.75 9.89 0.17
C LEU A 231 11.48 8.74 -0.52
N GLU A 232 12.29 8.02 0.24
CA GLU A 232 13.01 6.83 -0.22
C GLU A 232 12.72 5.65 0.70
N PHE A 233 12.34 4.53 0.09
CA PHE A 233 12.20 3.24 0.75
C PHE A 233 13.37 2.35 0.40
N GLN A 234 14.19 2.02 1.39
CA GLN A 234 15.29 1.06 1.24
C GLN A 234 14.89 -0.26 1.86
N PHE A 235 15.02 -1.35 1.12
CA PHE A 235 14.66 -2.68 1.62
C PHE A 235 15.53 -3.78 1.05
N SER A 236 15.53 -4.90 1.75
CA SER A 236 16.17 -6.13 1.29
C SER A 236 15.14 -7.24 1.09
N LEU A 237 15.46 -8.19 0.21
CA LEU A 237 14.72 -9.44 0.04
C LEU A 237 15.75 -10.59 0.03
N LYS A 238 15.42 -11.70 0.68
CA LYS A 238 16.25 -12.91 0.62
C LYS A 238 16.10 -13.56 -0.76
N ARG A 239 17.24 -13.96 -1.32
CA ARG A 239 17.33 -14.54 -2.66
C ARG A 239 16.83 -15.98 -2.72
#